data_9655a5a0ecf3d450575ce6ccfbf22590
#
_entry.id   9655a5a0ecf3d450575ce6ccfbf22590
#
_cell.length_a   1.000
_cell.length_b   1.000
_cell.length_c   1.000
_cell.angle_alpha   90.00
_cell.angle_beta   90.00
_cell.angle_gamma   90.00
#
_symmetry.space_group_name_H-M   'P 1'
#
loop_
_entity.id
_entity.type
_entity.pdbx_description
1 polymer ?
#
loop_
_entity_poly.entity_id
_entity_poly.type
_entity_poly.pdbx_seq_one_letter_code
_entity_poly.pdbx_strand_id
1 'polypeptide(L)'
;SRFLYIAAGYSGQFLDLTKLSSEARITRQSGIRFFEILEDTLIINRCSAFSKIDRKRLVKHPKFYFFDTGILNGLLSNFNVSADRKGLFFEHLVFNQLLSSAFANDVDIKVSTYRTSNGAEVDFIIEIGRELFAIEVKHSRNVGQSDLRGLANFGKYYQKPHRPMVLYMGDSPKVINGIPVLPWQEGINTIGF
;
A
#
# COMPACT_ATOMS: atom_id res chain seq x y z
N SER A 1 -3.12 21.91 -11.45
CA SER A 1 -2.02 22.53 -10.67
C SER A 1 -0.78 21.64 -10.76
N ARG A 2 0.42 22.26 -10.89
CA ARG A 2 1.71 21.53 -11.00
C ARG A 2 1.94 20.58 -9.84
N PHE A 3 1.62 20.99 -8.61
CA PHE A 3 1.76 20.16 -7.42
C PHE A 3 0.96 18.86 -7.55
N LEU A 4 -0.30 18.94 -7.95
CA LEU A 4 -1.18 17.77 -8.05
C LEU A 4 -0.66 16.76 -9.10
N TYR A 5 -0.17 17.25 -10.23
CA TYR A 5 0.46 16.43 -11.27
C TYR A 5 1.70 15.68 -10.74
N ILE A 6 2.59 16.40 -10.03
CA ILE A 6 3.79 15.80 -9.44
C ILE A 6 3.41 14.81 -8.34
N ALA A 7 2.47 15.17 -7.45
CA ALA A 7 1.96 14.28 -6.42
C ALA A 7 1.40 12.98 -7.04
N ALA A 8 0.66 13.07 -8.15
CA ALA A 8 0.16 11.90 -8.87
C ALA A 8 1.28 10.93 -9.27
N GLY A 9 2.44 11.45 -9.70
CA GLY A 9 3.61 10.65 -10.04
C GLY A 9 4.24 9.89 -8.85
N TYR A 10 3.98 10.35 -7.63
CA TYR A 10 4.48 9.73 -6.38
C TYR A 10 3.45 8.81 -5.70
N SER A 11 2.24 8.68 -6.22
CA SER A 11 1.20 7.80 -5.66
C SER A 11 1.70 6.35 -5.57
N GLY A 12 1.48 5.70 -4.42
CA GLY A 12 1.96 4.34 -4.13
C GLY A 12 3.46 4.23 -3.80
N GLN A 13 4.19 5.35 -3.80
CA GLN A 13 5.61 5.37 -3.43
C GLN A 13 5.81 5.94 -2.02
N PHE A 14 6.96 5.60 -1.40
CA PHE A 14 7.33 6.21 -0.11
C PHE A 14 7.56 7.70 -0.29
N LEU A 15 6.82 8.50 0.46
CA LEU A 15 6.77 9.95 0.32
C LEU A 15 8.05 10.61 0.84
N ASP A 16 8.86 11.13 -0.06
CA ASP A 16 9.85 12.15 0.25
C ASP A 16 9.28 13.54 -0.08
N LEU A 17 8.70 14.16 0.93
CA LEU A 17 8.04 15.45 0.77
C LEU A 17 9.01 16.57 0.37
N THR A 18 10.29 16.49 0.77
CA THR A 18 11.30 17.47 0.40
C THR A 18 11.58 17.41 -1.10
N LYS A 19 11.81 16.20 -1.61
CA LYS A 19 12.01 15.96 -3.04
C LYS A 19 10.80 16.41 -3.86
N LEU A 20 9.59 15.96 -3.46
CA LEU A 20 8.35 16.31 -4.15
C LEU A 20 8.11 17.84 -4.18
N SER A 21 8.32 18.54 -3.06
CA SER A 21 8.17 20.00 -2.99
C SER A 21 9.17 20.72 -3.89
N SER A 22 10.41 20.24 -3.94
CA SER A 22 11.44 20.77 -4.84
C SER A 22 11.03 20.62 -6.31
N GLU A 23 10.56 19.44 -6.73
CA GLU A 23 10.08 19.21 -8.10
C GLU A 23 8.85 20.06 -8.44
N ALA A 24 7.97 20.27 -7.46
CA ALA A 24 6.80 21.15 -7.60
C ALA A 24 7.16 22.64 -7.60
N ARG A 25 8.42 23.01 -7.29
CA ARG A 25 8.91 24.39 -7.12
C ARG A 25 8.12 25.16 -6.07
N ILE A 26 7.88 24.53 -4.93
CA ILE A 26 7.22 25.12 -3.76
C ILE A 26 8.08 24.88 -2.51
N THR A 27 7.79 25.61 -1.44
CA THR A 27 8.42 25.35 -0.15
C THR A 27 7.92 24.02 0.45
N ARG A 28 8.75 23.37 1.26
CA ARG A 28 8.35 22.15 1.98
C ARG A 28 7.10 22.39 2.84
N GLN A 29 6.96 23.57 3.44
CA GLN A 29 5.80 23.92 4.26
C GLN A 29 4.52 24.00 3.40
N SER A 30 4.60 24.59 2.22
CA SER A 30 3.47 24.58 1.26
C SER A 30 3.12 23.17 0.83
N GLY A 31 4.13 22.31 0.62
CA GLY A 31 3.92 20.90 0.30
C GLY A 31 3.17 20.15 1.40
N ILE A 32 3.53 20.35 2.67
CA ILE A 32 2.81 19.77 3.83
C ILE A 32 1.34 20.19 3.77
N ARG A 33 1.08 21.50 3.68
CA ARG A 33 -0.27 22.04 3.66
C ARG A 33 -1.12 21.54 2.50
N PHE A 34 -0.52 21.38 1.31
CA PHE A 34 -1.25 20.85 0.17
C PHE A 34 -1.58 19.37 0.34
N PHE A 35 -0.68 18.57 0.95
CA PHE A 35 -1.01 17.18 1.30
C PHE A 35 -2.13 17.10 2.34
N GLU A 36 -2.12 17.93 3.37
CA GLU A 36 -3.20 18.01 4.36
C GLU A 36 -4.54 18.31 3.68
N ILE A 37 -4.59 19.28 2.76
CA ILE A 37 -5.81 19.60 2.00
C ILE A 37 -6.28 18.38 1.17
N LEU A 38 -5.37 17.68 0.51
CA LEU A 38 -5.74 16.49 -0.28
C LEU A 38 -6.27 15.35 0.59
N GLU A 39 -5.73 15.17 1.79
CA GLU A 39 -6.23 14.20 2.78
C GLU A 39 -7.60 14.62 3.34
N ASP A 40 -7.74 15.86 3.78
CA ASP A 40 -8.98 16.40 4.35
C ASP A 40 -10.14 16.36 3.34
N THR A 41 -9.83 16.52 2.06
CA THR A 41 -10.81 16.43 0.96
C THR A 41 -10.99 15.02 0.40
N LEU A 42 -10.36 14.00 1.01
CA LEU A 42 -10.41 12.59 0.62
C LEU A 42 -9.93 12.31 -0.81
N ILE A 43 -9.15 13.22 -1.40
CA ILE A 43 -8.54 13.02 -2.73
C ILE A 43 -7.41 12.00 -2.66
N ILE A 44 -6.72 11.96 -1.53
CA ILE A 44 -5.72 10.94 -1.22
C ILE A 44 -6.00 10.29 0.13
N ASN A 45 -5.61 9.03 0.25
CA ASN A 45 -5.57 8.29 1.51
C ASN A 45 -4.12 8.01 1.89
N ARG A 46 -3.74 8.31 3.13
CA ARG A 46 -2.41 8.04 3.65
C ARG A 46 -2.32 6.61 4.16
N CYS A 47 -1.28 5.89 3.72
CA CYS A 47 -0.84 4.62 4.27
C CYS A 47 0.40 4.87 5.13
N SER A 48 0.22 5.00 6.43
CA SER A 48 1.29 5.32 7.37
C SER A 48 2.26 4.15 7.55
N ALA A 49 3.49 4.45 8.00
CA ALA A 49 4.43 3.39 8.38
C ALA A 49 3.93 2.64 9.63
N PHE A 50 4.04 1.31 9.63
CA PHE A 50 3.67 0.48 10.78
C PHE A 50 4.58 0.79 11.99
N SER A 51 3.98 1.16 13.13
CA SER A 51 4.69 1.74 14.27
C SER A 51 4.80 0.85 15.50
N LYS A 52 4.15 -0.33 15.52
CA LYS A 52 4.15 -1.24 16.68
C LYS A 52 5.47 -2.03 16.87
N ILE A 53 6.45 -1.78 16.03
CA ILE A 53 7.80 -2.32 16.14
C ILE A 53 8.75 -1.17 16.41
N ASP A 54 9.26 -1.07 17.63
CA ASP A 54 10.25 -0.06 17.98
C ASP A 54 11.65 -0.49 17.53
N ARG A 55 12.03 -0.12 16.31
CA ARG A 55 13.35 -0.40 15.75
C ARG A 55 13.87 0.78 14.94
N LYS A 56 15.12 1.15 15.21
CA LYS A 56 15.89 2.21 14.51
C LYS A 56 16.06 1.98 12.99
N ARG A 57 15.66 0.82 12.45
CA ARG A 57 15.85 0.43 11.04
C ARG A 57 14.59 0.46 10.21
N LEU A 58 13.48 1.00 10.71
CA LEU A 58 12.24 1.13 9.92
C LEU A 58 12.23 2.44 9.16
N VAL A 59 11.79 2.37 7.92
CA VAL A 59 11.48 3.55 7.11
C VAL A 59 10.16 4.13 7.64
N LYS A 60 10.20 5.38 8.09
CA LYS A 60 9.04 6.08 8.67
C LYS A 60 8.23 6.89 7.65
N HIS A 61 8.65 6.89 6.39
CA HIS A 61 7.94 7.60 5.33
C HIS A 61 6.62 6.87 5.01
N PRO A 62 5.48 7.57 4.98
CA PRO A 62 4.22 6.99 4.55
C PRO A 62 4.22 6.79 3.02
N LYS A 63 3.35 5.92 2.54
CA LYS A 63 2.83 5.97 1.17
C LYS A 63 1.52 6.79 1.16
N PHE A 64 1.06 7.16 -0.01
CA PHE A 64 -0.29 7.69 -0.20
C PHE A 64 -0.85 7.20 -1.53
N TYR A 65 -2.16 7.12 -1.61
CA TYR A 65 -2.87 6.65 -2.78
C TYR A 65 -4.02 7.60 -3.10
N PHE A 66 -4.20 7.92 -4.38
CA PHE A 66 -5.40 8.62 -4.81
C PHE A 66 -6.64 7.74 -4.60
N PHE A 67 -7.76 8.35 -4.31
CA PHE A 67 -9.02 7.62 -4.07
C PHE A 67 -9.50 6.82 -5.27
N ASP A 68 -9.02 7.14 -6.47
CA ASP A 68 -9.41 6.49 -7.73
C ASP A 68 -8.24 6.41 -8.72
N THR A 69 -8.05 5.23 -9.34
CA THR A 69 -6.97 5.00 -10.31
C THR A 69 -7.21 5.66 -11.66
N GLY A 70 -8.48 5.90 -12.04
CA GLY A 70 -8.83 6.64 -13.25
C GLY A 70 -8.48 8.12 -13.13
N ILE A 71 -8.76 8.72 -11.98
CA ILE A 71 -8.33 10.09 -11.66
C ILE A 71 -6.81 10.20 -11.69
N LEU A 72 -6.09 9.23 -11.09
CA LEU A 72 -4.63 9.18 -11.15
C LEU A 72 -4.12 9.14 -12.60
N ASN A 73 -4.70 8.28 -13.44
CA ASN A 73 -4.34 8.19 -14.85
C ASN A 73 -4.66 9.47 -15.63
N GLY A 74 -5.79 10.07 -15.34
CA GLY A 74 -6.18 11.36 -15.94
C GLY A 74 -5.19 12.49 -15.59
N LEU A 75 -4.77 12.58 -14.32
CA LEU A 75 -3.77 13.55 -13.88
C LEU A 75 -2.42 13.37 -14.56
N LEU A 76 -2.02 12.11 -14.79
CA LEU A 76 -0.76 11.77 -15.45
C LEU A 76 -0.84 11.79 -16.98
N SER A 77 -2.02 12.05 -17.56
CA SER A 77 -2.31 11.92 -18.98
C SER A 77 -1.87 10.56 -19.55
N ASN A 78 -2.01 9.51 -18.75
CA ASN A 78 -1.55 8.17 -19.08
C ASN A 78 -2.73 7.17 -19.05
N PHE A 79 -3.39 7.03 -20.19
CA PHE A 79 -4.57 6.17 -20.35
C PHE A 79 -4.21 4.71 -20.66
N ASN A 80 -2.93 4.41 -20.90
CA ASN A 80 -2.44 3.06 -21.12
C ASN A 80 -1.48 2.64 -20.01
N VAL A 81 -1.83 1.60 -19.25
CA VAL A 81 -0.96 1.09 -18.18
C VAL A 81 0.17 0.26 -18.79
N SER A 82 1.36 0.81 -18.83
CA SER A 82 2.58 0.12 -19.26
C SER A 82 2.94 -1.04 -18.32
N ALA A 83 3.71 -2.02 -18.82
CA ALA A 83 4.03 -3.24 -18.08
C ALA A 83 4.75 -2.97 -16.75
N ASP A 84 5.63 -1.98 -16.71
CA ASP A 84 6.40 -1.55 -15.53
C ASP A 84 5.51 -0.90 -14.45
N ARG A 85 4.36 -0.35 -14.82
CA ARG A 85 3.41 0.30 -13.89
C ARG A 85 2.32 -0.63 -13.37
N LYS A 86 2.13 -1.80 -13.97
CA LYS A 86 1.06 -2.75 -13.59
C LYS A 86 1.10 -3.13 -12.11
N GLY A 87 2.29 -3.33 -11.54
CA GLY A 87 2.46 -3.67 -10.13
C GLY A 87 1.93 -2.56 -9.22
N LEU A 88 2.37 -1.33 -9.45
CA LEU A 88 1.96 -0.15 -8.68
C LEU A 88 0.45 0.12 -8.79
N PHE A 89 -0.11 -0.02 -9.98
CA PHE A 89 -1.55 0.14 -10.18
C PHE A 89 -2.37 -0.95 -9.51
N PHE A 90 -1.88 -2.18 -9.54
CA PHE A 90 -2.54 -3.29 -8.87
C PHE A 90 -2.50 -3.13 -7.34
N GLU A 91 -1.36 -2.73 -6.78
CA GLU A 91 -1.23 -2.38 -5.36
C GLU A 91 -2.22 -1.27 -4.97
N HIS A 92 -2.30 -0.22 -5.80
CA HIS A 92 -3.24 0.88 -5.60
C HIS A 92 -4.71 0.42 -5.66
N LEU A 93 -5.07 -0.42 -6.63
CA LEU A 93 -6.40 -1.01 -6.73
C LEU A 93 -6.77 -1.79 -5.46
N VAL A 94 -5.86 -2.66 -5.00
CA VAL A 94 -6.05 -3.47 -3.79
C VAL A 94 -6.22 -2.56 -2.56
N PHE A 95 -5.38 -1.53 -2.43
CA PHE A 95 -5.50 -0.56 -1.32
C PHE A 95 -6.88 0.11 -1.29
N ASN A 96 -7.33 0.64 -2.43
CA ASN A 96 -8.65 1.28 -2.52
C ASN A 96 -9.78 0.29 -2.25
N GLN A 97 -9.68 -0.95 -2.73
CA GLN A 97 -10.69 -1.97 -2.48
C GLN A 97 -10.75 -2.37 -1.00
N LEU A 98 -9.61 -2.47 -0.31
CA LEU A 98 -9.56 -2.73 1.14
C LEU A 98 -10.31 -1.64 1.92
N LEU A 99 -10.02 -0.36 1.63
CA LEU A 99 -10.72 0.74 2.29
C LEU A 99 -12.21 0.77 1.96
N SER A 100 -12.57 0.59 0.68
CA SER A 100 -13.97 0.61 0.24
C SER A 100 -14.77 -0.54 0.83
N SER A 101 -14.18 -1.74 0.91
CA SER A 101 -14.84 -2.91 1.51
C SER A 101 -15.06 -2.72 3.01
N ALA A 102 -14.06 -2.21 3.73
CA ALA A 102 -14.17 -1.91 5.15
C ALA A 102 -15.27 -0.86 5.40
N PHE A 103 -15.27 0.22 4.63
CA PHE A 103 -16.26 1.27 4.74
C PHE A 103 -17.68 0.77 4.43
N ALA A 104 -17.85 -0.04 3.37
CA ALA A 104 -19.15 -0.59 2.99
C ALA A 104 -19.73 -1.55 4.03
N ASN A 105 -18.89 -2.19 4.84
CA ASN A 105 -19.29 -3.14 5.87
C ASN A 105 -19.23 -2.55 7.30
N ASP A 106 -19.00 -1.23 7.43
CA ASP A 106 -18.87 -0.54 8.72
C ASP A 106 -17.78 -1.15 9.62
N VAL A 107 -16.66 -1.57 9.02
CA VAL A 107 -15.52 -2.16 9.72
C VAL A 107 -14.42 -1.12 9.86
N ASP A 108 -14.04 -0.83 11.12
CA ASP A 108 -12.89 0.03 11.40
C ASP A 108 -11.58 -0.70 11.16
N ILE A 109 -10.80 -0.21 10.20
CA ILE A 109 -9.50 -0.76 9.85
C ILE A 109 -8.40 0.29 9.92
N LYS A 110 -7.22 -0.18 10.28
CA LYS A 110 -6.01 0.63 10.13
C LYS A 110 -5.08 -0.05 9.14
N VAL A 111 -4.83 0.61 8.01
CA VAL A 111 -3.88 0.15 7.00
C VAL A 111 -2.57 0.90 7.14
N SER A 112 -1.46 0.16 7.20
CA SER A 112 -0.11 0.71 7.25
C SER A 112 0.83 -0.08 6.35
N THR A 113 2.00 0.46 6.02
CA THR A 113 3.05 -0.22 5.25
C THR A 113 4.24 -0.56 6.13
N TYR A 114 4.95 -1.63 5.80
CA TYR A 114 6.18 -2.02 6.51
C TYR A 114 7.36 -2.00 5.58
N ARG A 115 8.43 -1.27 5.95
CA ARG A 115 9.70 -1.30 5.21
C ARG A 115 10.87 -1.12 6.15
N THR A 116 11.91 -1.93 5.94
CA THR A 116 13.19 -1.80 6.62
C THR A 116 14.19 -1.00 5.77
N SER A 117 15.21 -0.42 6.42
CA SER A 117 16.32 0.24 5.72
C SER A 117 17.10 -0.71 4.79
N ASN A 118 17.01 -2.02 5.01
CA ASN A 118 17.65 -3.04 4.17
C ASN A 118 16.75 -3.50 3.02
N GLY A 119 15.62 -2.83 2.78
CA GLY A 119 14.73 -3.07 1.63
C GLY A 119 13.73 -4.21 1.79
N ALA A 120 13.61 -4.87 2.94
CA ALA A 120 12.51 -5.79 3.18
C ALA A 120 11.21 -4.98 3.36
N GLU A 121 10.18 -5.32 2.62
CA GLU A 121 8.90 -4.60 2.56
C GLU A 121 7.73 -5.57 2.64
N VAL A 122 6.63 -5.12 3.25
CA VAL A 122 5.29 -5.70 3.14
C VAL A 122 4.36 -4.57 2.75
N ASP A 123 3.59 -4.78 1.69
CA ASP A 123 2.77 -3.72 1.10
C ASP A 123 1.76 -3.17 2.09
N PHE A 124 0.99 -4.06 2.75
CA PHE A 124 -0.01 -3.65 3.73
C PHE A 124 0.03 -4.46 5.01
N ILE A 125 0.01 -3.76 6.13
CA ILE A 125 -0.28 -4.32 7.45
C ILE A 125 -1.66 -3.79 7.84
N ILE A 126 -2.63 -4.69 7.98
CA ILE A 126 -4.01 -4.32 8.31
C ILE A 126 -4.29 -4.75 9.74
N GLU A 127 -4.81 -3.83 10.53
CA GLU A 127 -5.27 -4.08 11.89
C GLU A 127 -6.80 -3.97 11.91
N ILE A 128 -7.47 -5.03 12.37
CA ILE A 128 -8.93 -5.11 12.55
C ILE A 128 -9.18 -5.66 13.95
N GLY A 129 -9.69 -4.82 14.85
CA GLY A 129 -9.86 -5.21 16.23
C GLY A 129 -8.58 -5.74 16.86
N ARG A 130 -8.51 -7.05 17.14
CA ARG A 130 -7.32 -7.71 17.69
C ARG A 130 -6.50 -8.49 16.67
N GLU A 131 -7.00 -8.61 15.45
CA GLU A 131 -6.31 -9.33 14.38
C GLU A 131 -5.36 -8.42 13.62
N LEU A 132 -4.29 -9.00 13.12
CA LEU A 132 -3.33 -8.33 12.27
C LEU A 132 -3.02 -9.19 11.05
N PHE A 133 -3.20 -8.61 9.88
CA PHE A 133 -2.87 -9.23 8.60
C PHE A 133 -1.63 -8.56 8.01
N ALA A 134 -0.69 -9.36 7.50
CA ALA A 134 0.46 -8.89 6.74
C ALA A 134 0.26 -9.32 5.28
N ILE A 135 0.11 -8.37 4.38
CA ILE A 135 -0.34 -8.62 3.01
C ILE A 135 0.72 -8.16 2.02
N GLU A 136 1.14 -9.08 1.17
CA GLU A 136 1.93 -8.82 -0.02
C GLU A 136 1.03 -8.84 -1.25
N VAL A 137 1.20 -7.92 -2.18
CA VAL A 137 0.38 -7.79 -3.39
C VAL A 137 1.22 -8.09 -4.64
N LYS A 138 0.77 -9.01 -5.49
CA LYS A 138 1.47 -9.40 -6.71
C LYS A 138 0.58 -9.35 -7.94
N HIS A 139 0.88 -8.46 -8.88
CA HIS A 139 0.16 -8.39 -10.15
C HIS A 139 0.46 -9.58 -11.08
N SER A 140 1.48 -10.37 -10.78
CA SER A 140 1.81 -11.59 -11.51
C SER A 140 0.81 -12.70 -11.22
N ARG A 141 0.52 -13.56 -12.21
CA ARG A 141 -0.18 -14.83 -12.01
C ARG A 141 0.70 -15.92 -11.39
N ASN A 142 2.01 -15.70 -11.40
CA ASN A 142 3.00 -16.59 -10.80
C ASN A 142 3.61 -15.95 -9.55
N VAL A 143 3.46 -16.61 -8.43
CA VAL A 143 4.06 -16.24 -7.14
C VAL A 143 4.99 -17.36 -6.72
N GLY A 144 6.22 -17.00 -6.31
CA GLY A 144 7.24 -17.93 -5.85
C GLY A 144 7.74 -17.63 -4.45
N GLN A 145 8.67 -18.44 -3.94
CA GLN A 145 9.23 -18.28 -2.59
C GLN A 145 9.93 -16.93 -2.38
N SER A 146 10.53 -16.36 -3.42
CA SER A 146 11.20 -15.05 -3.36
C SER A 146 10.24 -13.92 -3.02
N ASP A 147 8.96 -14.05 -3.38
CA ASP A 147 7.93 -13.05 -3.13
C ASP A 147 7.50 -13.00 -1.65
N LEU A 148 7.81 -14.04 -0.87
CA LEU A 148 7.43 -14.15 0.54
C LEU A 148 8.48 -13.55 1.50
N ARG A 149 9.60 -13.04 0.99
CA ARG A 149 10.71 -12.56 1.83
C ARG A 149 10.32 -11.42 2.77
N GLY A 150 9.47 -10.51 2.29
CA GLY A 150 8.93 -9.40 3.10
C GLY A 150 8.12 -9.92 4.29
N LEU A 151 7.18 -10.83 4.02
CA LEU A 151 6.33 -11.45 5.05
C LEU A 151 7.15 -12.23 6.08
N ALA A 152 8.12 -13.03 5.63
CA ALA A 152 9.01 -13.76 6.53
C ALA A 152 9.87 -12.82 7.40
N ASN A 153 10.34 -11.70 6.83
CA ASN A 153 11.07 -10.67 7.56
C ASN A 153 10.18 -10.01 8.60
N PHE A 154 8.96 -9.63 8.23
CA PHE A 154 7.99 -9.03 9.15
C PHE A 154 7.73 -9.95 10.35
N GLY A 155 7.43 -11.25 10.10
CA GLY A 155 7.18 -12.23 11.16
C GLY A 155 8.34 -12.36 12.16
N LYS A 156 9.59 -12.35 11.68
CA LYS A 156 10.78 -12.37 12.54
C LYS A 156 10.89 -11.15 13.48
N TYR A 157 10.38 -10.01 13.07
CA TYR A 157 10.47 -8.77 13.81
C TYR A 157 9.24 -8.47 14.65
N TYR A 158 8.06 -8.80 14.18
CA TYR A 158 6.82 -8.55 14.91
C TYR A 158 6.63 -9.51 16.09
N GLN A 159 6.95 -10.79 15.93
CA GLN A 159 6.96 -11.83 16.95
C GLN A 159 5.65 -11.99 17.75
N LYS A 160 4.54 -11.52 17.19
CA LYS A 160 3.19 -11.68 17.75
C LYS A 160 2.31 -12.40 16.74
N PRO A 161 1.19 -12.99 17.17
CA PRO A 161 0.23 -13.60 16.25
C PRO A 161 -0.18 -12.62 15.15
N HIS A 162 -0.12 -13.08 13.91
CA HIS A 162 -0.55 -12.36 12.72
C HIS A 162 -0.83 -13.34 11.60
N ARG A 163 -1.56 -12.90 10.60
CA ARG A 163 -1.97 -13.68 9.43
C ARG A 163 -1.24 -13.17 8.18
N PRO A 164 -0.14 -13.81 7.77
CA PRO A 164 0.50 -13.46 6.49
C PRO A 164 -0.29 -14.03 5.32
N MET A 165 -0.40 -13.26 4.22
CA MET A 165 -0.97 -13.72 2.97
C MET A 165 -0.44 -12.96 1.77
N VAL A 166 -0.57 -13.55 0.58
CA VAL A 166 -0.31 -12.89 -0.70
C VAL A 166 -1.62 -12.75 -1.45
N LEU A 167 -1.92 -11.54 -1.92
CA LEU A 167 -3.00 -11.26 -2.85
C LEU A 167 -2.43 -11.17 -4.27
N TYR A 168 -2.95 -11.95 -5.22
CA TYR A 168 -2.36 -12.01 -6.55
C TYR A 168 -3.42 -12.05 -7.67
N MET A 169 -2.98 -11.84 -8.91
CA MET A 169 -3.85 -11.87 -10.09
C MET A 169 -4.05 -13.27 -10.70
N GLY A 170 -3.74 -14.33 -9.98
CA GLY A 170 -4.06 -15.69 -10.41
C GLY A 170 -5.50 -16.06 -10.06
N ASP A 171 -5.93 -17.21 -10.59
CA ASP A 171 -7.32 -17.65 -10.57
C ASP A 171 -7.57 -18.76 -9.53
N SER A 172 -6.53 -19.26 -8.83
CA SER A 172 -6.65 -20.39 -7.93
C SER A 172 -5.90 -20.17 -6.62
N PRO A 173 -6.50 -20.47 -5.46
CA PRO A 173 -5.81 -20.41 -4.18
C PRO A 173 -4.71 -21.47 -4.13
N LYS A 174 -3.59 -21.12 -3.50
CA LYS A 174 -2.47 -22.02 -3.24
C LYS A 174 -1.79 -21.67 -1.93
N VAL A 175 -0.92 -22.55 -1.46
CA VAL A 175 -0.12 -22.33 -0.24
C VAL A 175 1.36 -22.48 -0.60
N ILE A 176 2.18 -21.52 -0.20
CA ILE A 176 3.63 -21.57 -0.40
C ILE A 176 4.29 -21.36 0.97
N ASN A 177 5.08 -22.33 1.43
CA ASN A 177 5.74 -22.30 2.75
C ASN A 177 4.75 -22.00 3.92
N GLY A 178 3.54 -22.55 3.87
CA GLY A 178 2.50 -22.33 4.87
C GLY A 178 1.78 -20.99 4.76
N ILE A 179 2.13 -20.13 3.81
CA ILE A 179 1.50 -18.82 3.59
C ILE A 179 0.44 -18.96 2.48
N PRO A 180 -0.83 -18.56 2.74
CA PRO A 180 -1.86 -18.50 1.72
C PRO A 180 -1.51 -17.51 0.61
N VAL A 181 -1.70 -17.93 -0.64
CA VAL A 181 -1.58 -17.11 -1.85
C VAL A 181 -2.93 -17.18 -2.55
N LEU A 182 -3.70 -16.11 -2.47
CA LEU A 182 -5.11 -16.10 -2.85
C LEU A 182 -5.36 -15.17 -4.03
N PRO A 183 -6.29 -15.51 -4.94
CA PRO A 183 -6.87 -14.53 -5.85
C PRO A 183 -7.29 -13.29 -5.03
N TRP A 184 -6.97 -12.11 -5.50
CA TRP A 184 -7.03 -10.91 -4.66
C TRP A 184 -8.44 -10.60 -4.12
N GLN A 185 -9.50 -10.86 -4.90
CA GLN A 185 -10.89 -10.69 -4.44
C GLN A 185 -11.23 -11.68 -3.31
N GLU A 186 -10.86 -12.96 -3.50
CA GLU A 186 -11.07 -14.00 -2.50
C GLU A 186 -10.29 -13.67 -1.20
N GLY A 187 -9.04 -13.22 -1.36
CA GLY A 187 -8.21 -12.84 -0.23
C GLY A 187 -8.77 -11.65 0.55
N ILE A 188 -9.32 -10.63 -0.11
CA ILE A 188 -9.99 -9.51 0.58
C ILE A 188 -11.20 -10.02 1.39
N ASN A 189 -12.00 -10.90 0.83
CA ASN A 189 -13.15 -11.49 1.54
C ASN A 189 -12.73 -12.28 2.80
N THR A 190 -11.53 -12.89 2.81
CA THR A 190 -11.04 -13.63 3.97
C THR A 190 -10.52 -12.74 5.11
N ILE A 191 -10.35 -11.44 4.87
CA ILE A 191 -9.93 -10.47 5.90
C ILE A 191 -11.08 -10.11 6.85
N GLY A 192 -12.34 -10.34 6.44
CA GLY A 192 -13.51 -10.18 7.31
C GLY A 192 -14.32 -8.92 7.04
N PHE A 193 -14.37 -8.50 5.78
CA PHE A 193 -15.29 -7.46 5.30
C PHE A 193 -16.53 -8.08 4.68
#